data_8eb7647540841103faa8306cf859ed51
#
_entry.id   8eb7647540841103faa8306cf859ed51
#
_cell.length_a   1.000
_cell.length_b   1.000
_cell.length_c   1.000
_cell.angle_alpha   90.00
_cell.angle_beta   90.00
_cell.angle_gamma   90.00
#
_symmetry.space_group_name_H-M   'P 1'
#
loop_
_entity.id
_entity.type
_entity.pdbx_description
1 polymer ?
#
loop_
_entity_poly.entity_id
_entity_poly.type
_entity_poly.pdbx_seq_one_letter_code
_entity_poly.pdbx_strand_id
1 'polypeptide(L)'
;LSSRSPSEKSPKSRKKIFILVAIVAIAIIAAAVTIGQFFVQQQHQQNPEAPNVKFMTFEVDKQEIAVGENTNVLINVRNSEDKVIDDAKVVMTIEPSGYEPYLSISNSTIQLPIFLGKDARTGEFKDSITATVSPAKEAVYVVKGMVIVKDTQTDIKEFPLTIHQ
;
A
#
# COMPACT_ATOMS: atom_id res chain seq x y z
N LEU A 1 -70.11 41.08 -10.73
CA LEU A 1 -69.12 40.73 -9.65
C LEU A 1 -69.25 39.24 -9.37
N SER A 2 -68.38 38.41 -9.96
CA SER A 2 -68.34 36.94 -9.78
C SER A 2 -67.18 36.64 -8.92
N SER A 3 -67.39 36.18 -7.67
CA SER A 3 -66.41 35.72 -6.74
C SER A 3 -66.13 34.25 -7.01
N ARG A 4 -64.88 33.92 -7.49
CA ARG A 4 -64.37 32.52 -7.56
C ARG A 4 -63.86 32.12 -6.19
N SER A 5 -64.45 31.10 -5.60
CA SER A 5 -63.92 30.40 -4.40
C SER A 5 -62.69 29.59 -4.73
N PRO A 6 -61.69 29.54 -3.85
CA PRO A 6 -60.54 28.68 -4.05
C PRO A 6 -60.90 27.20 -3.82
N SER A 7 -60.52 26.34 -4.74
CA SER A 7 -60.71 24.89 -4.68
C SER A 7 -59.88 24.29 -3.54
N GLU A 8 -60.54 23.79 -2.52
CA GLU A 8 -59.97 23.08 -1.38
C GLU A 8 -59.46 21.70 -1.83
N LYS A 9 -58.15 21.50 -1.91
CA LYS A 9 -57.54 20.23 -2.28
C LYS A 9 -57.76 19.19 -1.17
N SER A 10 -58.49 18.16 -1.51
CA SER A 10 -58.92 17.05 -0.66
C SER A 10 -57.76 16.42 0.15
N PRO A 11 -57.94 16.17 1.47
CA PRO A 11 -56.92 15.58 2.36
C PRO A 11 -56.51 14.13 2.00
N LYS A 12 -57.28 13.46 1.15
CA LYS A 12 -56.97 12.09 0.68
C LYS A 12 -55.72 11.98 -0.21
N SER A 13 -55.37 13.05 -0.90
CA SER A 13 -54.19 13.08 -1.75
C SER A 13 -52.85 13.11 -0.95
N ARG A 14 -52.86 13.81 0.18
CA ARG A 14 -51.66 13.90 1.05
C ARG A 14 -51.26 12.56 1.68
N LYS A 15 -52.23 11.76 2.13
CA LYS A 15 -51.96 10.43 2.71
C LYS A 15 -51.32 9.47 1.72
N LYS A 16 -51.74 9.49 0.45
CA LYS A 16 -51.14 8.64 -0.60
C LYS A 16 -49.69 9.03 -0.89
N ILE A 17 -49.36 10.32 -0.87
CA ILE A 17 -48.00 10.81 -1.07
C ILE A 17 -47.10 10.40 0.08
N PHE A 18 -47.54 10.48 1.34
CA PHE A 18 -46.76 10.05 2.51
C PHE A 18 -46.47 8.54 2.50
N ILE A 19 -47.43 7.72 2.09
CA ILE A 19 -47.24 6.27 1.96
C ILE A 19 -46.20 5.95 0.87
N LEU A 20 -46.26 6.64 -0.27
CA LEU A 20 -45.31 6.43 -1.37
C LEU A 20 -43.86 6.82 -0.96
N VAL A 21 -43.70 7.95 -0.27
CA VAL A 21 -42.43 8.42 0.23
C VAL A 21 -41.84 7.43 1.27
N ALA A 22 -42.69 6.89 2.16
CA ALA A 22 -42.25 5.89 3.15
C ALA A 22 -41.77 4.58 2.50
N ILE A 23 -42.46 4.10 1.45
CA ILE A 23 -42.06 2.88 0.72
C ILE A 23 -40.73 3.10 0.01
N VAL A 24 -40.53 4.25 -0.62
CA VAL A 24 -39.25 4.58 -1.30
C VAL A 24 -38.10 4.67 -0.29
N ALA A 25 -38.32 5.30 0.87
CA ALA A 25 -37.32 5.38 1.93
C ALA A 25 -36.90 3.98 2.47
N ILE A 26 -37.86 3.09 2.68
CA ILE A 26 -37.58 1.71 3.12
C ILE A 26 -36.80 0.94 2.05
N ALA A 27 -37.14 1.12 0.78
CA ALA A 27 -36.41 0.47 -0.33
C ALA A 27 -34.96 0.94 -0.43
N ILE A 28 -34.69 2.23 -0.19
CA ILE A 28 -33.32 2.80 -0.19
C ILE A 28 -32.52 2.24 0.99
N ILE A 29 -33.11 2.14 2.18
CA ILE A 29 -32.45 1.59 3.37
C ILE A 29 -32.14 0.11 3.16
N ALA A 30 -33.07 -0.68 2.61
CA ALA A 30 -32.85 -2.08 2.31
C ALA A 30 -31.74 -2.29 1.27
N ALA A 31 -31.67 -1.44 0.24
CA ALA A 31 -30.60 -1.49 -0.76
C ALA A 31 -29.23 -1.12 -0.15
N ALA A 32 -29.17 -0.12 0.74
CA ALA A 32 -27.93 0.27 1.41
C ALA A 32 -27.41 -0.82 2.35
N VAL A 33 -28.29 -1.53 3.06
CA VAL A 33 -27.91 -2.65 3.94
C VAL A 33 -27.41 -3.85 3.13
N THR A 34 -28.05 -4.18 2.00
CA THR A 34 -27.59 -5.27 1.12
C THR A 34 -26.24 -4.95 0.45
N ILE A 35 -26.03 -3.73 0.01
CA ILE A 35 -24.72 -3.30 -0.53
C ILE A 35 -23.65 -3.34 0.55
N GLY A 36 -23.96 -2.85 1.77
CA GLY A 36 -23.04 -2.89 2.89
C GLY A 36 -22.63 -4.33 3.27
N GLN A 37 -23.58 -5.28 3.30
CA GLN A 37 -23.29 -6.70 3.57
C GLN A 37 -22.49 -7.34 2.43
N PHE A 38 -22.71 -6.95 1.18
CA PHE A 38 -21.93 -7.45 0.04
C PHE A 38 -20.46 -6.97 0.12
N PHE A 39 -20.22 -5.73 0.53
CA PHE A 39 -18.86 -5.22 0.76
C PHE A 39 -18.18 -5.88 1.95
N VAL A 40 -18.90 -6.13 3.03
CA VAL A 40 -18.36 -6.84 4.21
C VAL A 40 -18.08 -8.32 3.91
N GLN A 41 -18.90 -8.99 3.09
CA GLN A 41 -18.64 -10.38 2.68
C GLN A 41 -17.48 -10.49 1.68
N GLN A 42 -17.22 -9.47 0.83
CA GLN A 42 -16.02 -9.45 -0.01
C GLN A 42 -14.74 -9.26 0.79
N GLN A 43 -14.79 -8.61 1.95
CA GLN A 43 -13.63 -8.52 2.86
C GLN A 43 -13.38 -9.82 3.64
N HIS A 44 -14.35 -10.74 3.70
CA HIS A 44 -14.20 -12.09 4.28
C HIS A 44 -13.97 -13.19 3.24
N GLN A 45 -13.82 -12.89 1.96
CA GLN A 45 -13.05 -13.78 1.09
C GLN A 45 -11.64 -13.80 1.68
N GLN A 46 -11.31 -14.90 2.35
CA GLN A 46 -9.99 -15.25 2.83
C GLN A 46 -8.99 -14.89 1.74
N ASN A 47 -8.43 -13.68 1.87
CA ASN A 47 -7.18 -13.37 1.23
C ASN A 47 -6.25 -14.49 1.69
N PRO A 48 -5.75 -15.37 0.81
CA PRO A 48 -4.87 -16.43 1.25
C PRO A 48 -3.83 -15.74 2.11
N GLU A 49 -3.76 -16.13 3.39
CA GLU A 49 -2.94 -15.46 4.40
C GLU A 49 -1.58 -15.16 3.77
N ALA A 50 -1.28 -13.88 3.68
CA ALA A 50 -0.11 -13.43 2.92
C ALA A 50 1.11 -14.16 3.48
N PRO A 51 1.97 -14.75 2.64
CA PRO A 51 3.10 -15.53 3.11
C PRO A 51 3.91 -14.75 4.14
N ASN A 52 4.26 -15.38 5.25
CA ASN A 52 4.98 -14.72 6.34
C ASN A 52 6.50 -14.70 6.05
N VAL A 53 6.87 -14.00 4.99
CA VAL A 53 8.26 -13.75 4.58
C VAL A 53 8.59 -12.31 4.91
N LYS A 54 9.61 -12.08 5.74
CA LYS A 54 9.91 -10.76 6.32
C LYS A 54 11.39 -10.44 6.32
N PHE A 55 11.69 -9.16 6.31
CA PHE A 55 13.03 -8.67 6.57
C PHE A 55 13.49 -9.06 8.00
N MET A 56 14.63 -9.67 8.10
CA MET A 56 15.43 -9.70 9.32
C MET A 56 16.23 -8.41 9.41
N THR A 57 16.92 -8.05 8.33
CA THR A 57 17.73 -6.85 8.19
C THR A 57 17.34 -6.12 6.93
N PHE A 58 17.12 -4.82 7.04
CA PHE A 58 17.05 -3.86 5.96
C PHE A 58 17.62 -2.55 6.52
N GLU A 59 18.91 -2.35 6.31
CA GLU A 59 19.70 -1.30 6.94
C GLU A 59 20.67 -0.72 5.92
N VAL A 60 21.25 0.41 6.24
CA VAL A 60 22.22 1.11 5.41
C VAL A 60 23.47 1.41 6.25
N ASP A 61 24.64 1.24 5.65
CA ASP A 61 25.92 1.50 6.33
C ASP A 61 26.06 2.97 6.76
N LYS A 62 25.60 3.90 5.90
CA LYS A 62 25.62 5.33 6.17
C LYS A 62 24.27 5.95 5.78
N GLN A 63 23.66 6.70 6.69
CA GLN A 63 22.43 7.44 6.43
C GLN A 63 22.67 8.84 5.87
N GLU A 64 23.92 9.25 5.78
CA GLU A 64 24.36 10.54 5.26
C GLU A 64 25.50 10.30 4.27
N ILE A 65 25.38 10.80 3.05
CA ILE A 65 26.39 10.66 2.00
C ILE A 65 26.58 11.97 1.24
N ALA A 66 27.80 12.24 0.81
CA ALA A 66 28.12 13.35 -0.08
C ALA A 66 28.00 12.90 -1.55
N VAL A 67 28.01 13.88 -2.45
CA VAL A 67 28.04 13.60 -3.88
C VAL A 67 29.28 12.83 -4.28
N GLY A 68 29.09 11.78 -5.07
CA GLY A 68 30.15 10.83 -5.46
C GLY A 68 30.38 9.71 -4.46
N GLU A 69 29.78 9.78 -3.27
CA GLU A 69 29.82 8.68 -2.31
C GLU A 69 28.71 7.64 -2.55
N ASN A 70 28.94 6.46 -2.02
CA ASN A 70 27.95 5.41 -1.97
C ASN A 70 27.73 4.93 -0.53
N THR A 71 26.58 4.30 -0.32
CA THR A 71 26.25 3.56 0.90
C THR A 71 25.72 2.19 0.51
N ASN A 72 26.03 1.15 1.31
CA ASN A 72 25.49 -0.18 1.07
C ASN A 72 24.19 -0.38 1.83
N VAL A 73 23.22 -0.99 1.17
CA VAL A 73 22.00 -1.50 1.78
C VAL A 73 22.21 -2.97 2.11
N LEU A 74 22.07 -3.33 3.38
CA LEU A 74 22.18 -4.70 3.89
C LEU A 74 20.78 -5.30 3.95
N ILE A 75 20.60 -6.44 3.29
CA ILE A 75 19.30 -7.09 3.15
C ILE A 75 19.42 -8.54 3.59
N ASN A 76 18.57 -8.95 4.53
CA ASN A 76 18.39 -10.34 4.92
C ASN A 76 16.91 -10.61 5.14
N VAL A 77 16.41 -11.71 4.58
CA VAL A 77 14.98 -12.07 4.59
C VAL A 77 14.81 -13.48 5.15
N ARG A 78 13.74 -13.70 5.90
CA ARG A 78 13.39 -14.99 6.51
C ARG A 78 11.98 -15.41 6.11
N ASN A 79 11.82 -16.68 5.78
CA ASN A 79 10.53 -17.35 5.73
C ASN A 79 10.16 -17.86 7.13
N SER A 80 9.03 -17.44 7.67
CA SER A 80 8.52 -17.90 8.96
C SER A 80 7.46 -19.00 8.83
N GLU A 81 7.15 -19.43 7.60
CA GLU A 81 6.18 -20.49 7.32
C GLU A 81 6.86 -21.84 7.07
N ASP A 82 6.15 -22.89 7.43
CA ASP A 82 6.57 -24.27 7.12
C ASP A 82 6.13 -24.65 5.69
N LYS A 83 6.46 -23.78 4.73
CA LYS A 83 6.16 -23.96 3.31
C LYS A 83 7.37 -23.57 2.47
N VAL A 84 7.51 -24.18 1.32
CA VAL A 84 8.48 -23.76 0.31
C VAL A 84 7.97 -22.47 -0.35
N ILE A 85 8.85 -21.49 -0.42
CA ILE A 85 8.61 -20.23 -1.13
C ILE A 85 9.62 -20.14 -2.27
N ASP A 86 9.15 -20.19 -3.47
CA ASP A 86 9.92 -20.28 -4.71
C ASP A 86 9.90 -19.03 -5.58
N ASP A 87 9.03 -18.07 -5.27
CA ASP A 87 8.89 -16.81 -5.98
C ASP A 87 8.80 -15.65 -4.99
N ALA A 88 9.96 -15.19 -4.56
CA ALA A 88 10.11 -14.06 -3.68
C ALA A 88 11.16 -13.07 -4.21
N LYS A 89 10.91 -11.78 -4.06
CA LYS A 89 11.83 -10.70 -4.45
C LYS A 89 11.79 -9.56 -3.45
N VAL A 90 12.87 -8.81 -3.38
CA VAL A 90 12.92 -7.51 -2.72
C VAL A 90 12.88 -6.44 -3.80
N VAL A 91 11.98 -5.48 -3.64
CA VAL A 91 11.91 -4.28 -4.48
C VAL A 91 12.27 -3.07 -3.63
N MET A 92 13.22 -2.27 -4.12
CA MET A 92 13.63 -1.03 -3.48
C MET A 92 13.13 0.18 -4.28
N THR A 93 12.62 1.17 -3.57
CA THR A 93 12.19 2.46 -4.13
C THR A 93 12.72 3.58 -3.26
N ILE A 94 12.80 4.78 -3.83
CA ILE A 94 13.17 5.99 -3.11
C ILE A 94 12.06 7.02 -3.27
N GLU A 95 11.72 7.69 -2.18
CA GLU A 95 10.74 8.77 -2.15
C GLU A 95 11.40 10.08 -1.67
N PRO A 96 10.94 11.25 -2.14
CA PRO A 96 9.90 11.43 -3.16
C PRO A 96 10.34 11.00 -4.55
N SER A 97 9.38 10.76 -5.45
CA SER A 97 9.65 10.52 -6.87
C SER A 97 10.43 11.67 -7.48
N GLY A 98 11.28 11.39 -8.48
CA GLY A 98 12.17 12.38 -9.07
C GLY A 98 13.55 12.42 -8.39
N TYR A 99 13.91 11.39 -7.66
CA TYR A 99 15.23 11.22 -7.05
C TYR A 99 16.32 10.84 -8.07
N GLU A 100 15.94 10.33 -9.22
CA GLU A 100 16.83 9.70 -10.20
C GLU A 100 18.01 10.59 -10.63
N PRO A 101 17.87 11.93 -10.73
CA PRO A 101 19.03 12.79 -11.00
C PRO A 101 20.04 12.82 -9.84
N TYR A 102 19.61 12.52 -8.62
CA TYR A 102 20.40 12.69 -7.40
C TYR A 102 20.94 11.39 -6.83
N LEU A 103 20.15 10.31 -6.95
CA LEU A 103 20.45 8.99 -6.40
C LEU A 103 20.31 7.91 -7.46
N SER A 104 21.20 6.95 -7.43
CA SER A 104 21.15 5.72 -8.24
C SER A 104 21.17 4.50 -7.33
N ILE A 105 20.24 3.58 -7.53
CA ILE A 105 20.22 2.25 -6.90
C ILE A 105 20.81 1.26 -7.89
N SER A 106 21.77 0.42 -7.46
CA SER A 106 22.42 -0.56 -8.35
C SER A 106 21.42 -1.62 -8.84
N ASN A 107 20.59 -2.14 -7.95
CA ASN A 107 19.54 -3.10 -8.27
C ASN A 107 18.24 -2.75 -7.54
N SER A 108 17.30 -2.17 -8.23
CA SER A 108 15.98 -1.86 -7.65
C SER A 108 15.13 -3.11 -7.37
N THR A 109 15.51 -4.27 -7.92
CA THR A 109 14.84 -5.54 -7.70
C THR A 109 15.85 -6.66 -7.54
N ILE A 110 15.77 -7.37 -6.42
CA ILE A 110 16.65 -8.51 -6.08
C ILE A 110 15.78 -9.75 -5.98
N GLN A 111 16.02 -10.72 -6.87
CA GLN A 111 15.36 -12.02 -6.77
C GLN A 111 15.95 -12.80 -5.60
N LEU A 112 15.08 -13.33 -4.73
CA LEU A 112 15.51 -14.12 -3.57
C LEU A 112 15.66 -15.60 -3.93
N PRO A 113 16.52 -16.34 -3.22
CA PRO A 113 16.63 -17.79 -3.37
C PRO A 113 15.36 -18.49 -2.88
N ILE A 114 15.19 -19.75 -3.25
CA ILE A 114 14.10 -20.58 -2.75
C ILE A 114 14.26 -20.82 -1.26
N PHE A 115 13.21 -20.53 -0.49
CA PHE A 115 13.13 -20.87 0.92
C PHE A 115 12.53 -22.26 1.08
N LEU A 116 13.30 -23.20 1.61
CA LEU A 116 12.94 -24.62 1.69
C LEU A 116 12.04 -24.98 2.89
N GLY A 117 11.63 -24.01 3.69
CA GLY A 117 10.74 -24.25 4.83
C GLY A 117 10.89 -23.19 5.91
N LYS A 118 10.39 -23.52 7.09
CA LYS A 118 10.37 -22.61 8.23
C LYS A 118 11.78 -22.21 8.64
N ASP A 119 11.92 -20.93 8.96
CA ASP A 119 13.18 -20.30 9.38
C ASP A 119 14.30 -20.30 8.33
N ALA A 120 13.99 -20.74 7.09
CA ALA A 120 14.92 -20.56 5.98
C ALA A 120 15.21 -19.08 5.78
N ARG A 121 16.49 -18.75 5.59
CA ARG A 121 16.97 -17.37 5.46
C ARG A 121 17.72 -17.21 4.17
N THR A 122 17.69 -16.00 3.63
CA THR A 122 18.66 -15.61 2.61
C THR A 122 20.04 -15.49 3.28
N GLY A 123 21.10 -15.55 2.49
CA GLY A 123 22.36 -14.92 2.89
C GLY A 123 22.19 -13.41 3.02
N GLU A 124 23.22 -12.72 3.45
CA GLU A 124 23.28 -11.27 3.41
C GLU A 124 23.49 -10.81 1.96
N PHE A 125 22.53 -10.06 1.44
CA PHE A 125 22.71 -9.35 0.18
C PHE A 125 23.18 -7.93 0.46
N LYS A 126 24.08 -7.44 -0.37
CA LYS A 126 24.51 -6.05 -0.38
C LYS A 126 24.12 -5.43 -1.72
N ASP A 127 23.45 -4.31 -1.65
CA ASP A 127 23.22 -3.45 -2.80
C ASP A 127 23.75 -2.06 -2.49
N SER A 128 23.93 -1.21 -3.49
CA SER A 128 24.48 0.11 -3.27
C SER A 128 23.57 1.23 -3.79
N ILE A 129 23.54 2.31 -3.03
CA ILE A 129 22.94 3.59 -3.43
C ILE A 129 24.07 4.60 -3.55
N THR A 130 24.14 5.28 -4.69
CA THR A 130 25.16 6.27 -4.99
C THR A 130 24.54 7.65 -5.16
N ALA A 131 25.09 8.66 -4.50
CA ALA A 131 24.74 10.06 -4.76
C ALA A 131 25.45 10.54 -6.02
N THR A 132 24.67 10.88 -7.07
CA THR A 132 25.19 11.20 -8.41
C THR A 132 25.32 12.69 -8.66
N VAL A 133 24.38 13.49 -8.16
CA VAL A 133 24.33 14.94 -8.35
C VAL A 133 24.03 15.64 -7.06
N SER A 134 24.66 16.79 -6.82
CA SER A 134 24.37 17.62 -5.66
C SER A 134 22.95 18.22 -5.76
N PRO A 135 22.09 18.02 -4.76
CA PRO A 135 20.84 18.77 -4.67
C PRO A 135 21.16 20.25 -4.42
N ALA A 136 20.24 21.13 -4.81
CA ALA A 136 20.40 22.58 -4.59
C ALA A 136 20.45 22.95 -3.08
N LYS A 137 19.98 22.06 -2.23
CA LYS A 137 20.02 22.10 -0.77
C LYS A 137 20.19 20.68 -0.27
N GLU A 138 20.64 20.53 0.99
CA GLU A 138 20.56 19.26 1.68
C GLU A 138 19.18 18.64 1.50
N ALA A 139 19.13 17.40 1.08
CA ALA A 139 17.89 16.70 0.77
C ALA A 139 17.84 15.37 1.51
N VAL A 140 16.68 15.11 2.11
CA VAL A 140 16.37 13.84 2.79
C VAL A 140 15.44 13.03 1.89
N TYR A 141 15.85 11.82 1.62
CA TYR A 141 15.09 10.82 0.88
C TYR A 141 14.70 9.66 1.79
N VAL A 142 13.62 8.97 1.48
CA VAL A 142 13.23 7.74 2.17
C VAL A 142 13.47 6.56 1.24
N VAL A 143 14.38 5.68 1.62
CA VAL A 143 14.61 4.41 0.93
C VAL A 143 13.67 3.37 1.52
N LYS A 144 12.88 2.75 0.66
CA LYS A 144 11.83 1.81 1.02
C LYS A 144 12.13 0.46 0.40
N GLY A 145 12.19 -0.58 1.22
CA GLY A 145 12.32 -1.97 0.80
C GLY A 145 11.02 -2.72 1.01
N MET A 146 10.61 -3.49 0.02
CA MET A 146 9.39 -4.31 0.05
C MET A 146 9.74 -5.74 -0.27
N VAL A 147 9.32 -6.68 0.59
CA VAL A 147 9.33 -8.12 0.26
C VAL A 147 8.05 -8.46 -0.46
N ILE A 148 8.17 -9.04 -1.63
CA ILE A 148 7.04 -9.45 -2.47
C ILE A 148 7.15 -10.94 -2.73
N VAL A 149 6.08 -11.69 -2.46
CA VAL A 149 5.95 -13.12 -2.72
C VAL A 149 4.74 -13.33 -3.63
N LYS A 150 4.94 -13.90 -4.82
CA LYS A 150 3.85 -14.14 -5.80
C LYS A 150 2.95 -12.91 -5.98
N ASP A 151 3.58 -11.76 -6.23
CA ASP A 151 2.94 -10.45 -6.39
C ASP A 151 2.21 -9.88 -5.15
N THR A 152 2.33 -10.53 -4.00
CA THR A 152 1.78 -10.03 -2.73
C THR A 152 2.90 -9.43 -1.88
N GLN A 153 2.73 -8.17 -1.48
CA GLN A 153 3.63 -7.54 -0.52
C GLN A 153 3.44 -8.17 0.86
N THR A 154 4.52 -8.70 1.44
CA THR A 154 4.50 -9.41 2.72
C THR A 154 5.17 -8.64 3.85
N ASP A 155 6.10 -7.77 3.52
CA ASP A 155 6.77 -6.89 4.49
C ASP A 155 7.28 -5.61 3.83
N ILE A 156 7.45 -4.58 4.65
CA ILE A 156 8.01 -3.30 4.24
C ILE A 156 8.89 -2.74 5.35
N LYS A 157 10.04 -2.21 4.96
CA LYS A 157 10.92 -1.42 5.84
C LYS A 157 11.43 -0.21 5.10
N GLU A 158 11.74 0.84 5.86
CA GLU A 158 12.24 2.10 5.31
C GLU A 158 13.30 2.73 6.22
N PHE A 159 14.17 3.52 5.63
CA PHE A 159 15.13 4.36 6.35
C PHE A 159 15.33 5.70 5.62
N PRO A 160 15.66 6.78 6.35
CA PRO A 160 16.04 8.05 5.76
C PRO A 160 17.47 7.98 5.21
N LEU A 161 17.70 8.68 4.09
CA LEU A 161 19.02 8.90 3.49
C LEU A 161 19.18 10.38 3.16
N THR A 162 20.18 11.02 3.73
CA THR A 162 20.48 12.44 3.52
C THR A 162 21.62 12.60 2.52
N ILE A 163 21.46 13.50 1.55
CA ILE A 163 22.54 13.92 0.66
C ILE A 163 23.00 15.32 1.07
N HIS A 164 24.27 15.42 1.41
CA HIS A 164 24.93 16.71 1.64
C HIS A 164 25.50 17.28 0.34
N GLN A 165 25.63 18.61 0.35
CA GLN A 165 26.30 19.37 -0.72
C GLN A 165 27.82 19.11 -0.72
#